data_86ae0272269e72c32ed150516ac5e992
#
_entry.id   86ae0272269e72c32ed150516ac5e992
#
_cell.length_a   1.000
_cell.length_b   1.000
_cell.length_c   1.000
_cell.angle_alpha   90.00
_cell.angle_beta   90.00
_cell.angle_gamma   90.00
#
_symmetry.space_group_name_H-M   'P 1'
#
loop_
_entity.id
_entity.type
_entity.pdbx_description
1 polymer ?
#
loop_
_entity_poly.entity_id
_entity_poly.type
_entity_poly.pdbx_seq_one_letter_code
_entity_poly.pdbx_strand_id
1 'polypeptide(L)'
;MSLNNDLEALLEPASHEQSHPTQAQRLQPPAPRGWESGVRFEPGGTMIVTAPPTETKPGSEADWRERVEEMGLTVPEGFRVRLVEAKHDPAAWHRDAQGDDAVTRAVWRCRYIIEPATPAWLSAGDVDALVRDAMRRRRKPRSAVDTAERALVVVYADAQAGKVGRDGGTPELVARVADRFDKLDDHIRDLKAIGRAPTAAYWMDAGDCVENYENTAQQAYTNDLTMTEMIRVHRRITFEGLDRLAGRFGRVVAATCGSNHGRVRRGREAVGPPSDDWGIEVLSQIADAYARNEAAYGHVSFVMPERWRESISLDVAGTIVGLAHGHQYPRPDKAVDWWRGQTFGRQPIADADVLITGHFHHFRAQQVGNGRLWIQAPTLDNGSDWYTARSGEVSASGLLAFSVGPDGWDDLRLL
;
A
#
# COMPACT_ATOMS: atom_id res chain seq x y z
N MET A 1 13.76 19.29 1.25
CA MET A 1 13.10 20.30 0.41
C MET A 1 11.75 19.76 0.06
N SER A 2 10.71 20.50 0.34
CA SER A 2 9.33 20.00 0.51
C SER A 2 8.63 19.83 -0.84
N LEU A 3 7.98 18.69 -1.07
CA LEU A 3 7.07 18.42 -2.19
C LEU A 3 5.98 19.52 -2.38
N ASN A 4 5.66 20.28 -1.33
CA ASN A 4 4.73 21.41 -1.41
C ASN A 4 5.25 22.57 -2.28
N ASN A 5 6.55 22.81 -2.32
CA ASN A 5 7.10 23.90 -3.13
C ASN A 5 7.05 23.60 -4.63
N ASP A 6 7.11 22.32 -5.01
CA ASP A 6 7.04 21.93 -6.42
C ASP A 6 5.59 21.95 -6.93
N LEU A 7 4.62 21.75 -6.05
CA LEU A 7 3.18 21.90 -6.37
C LEU A 7 2.75 23.37 -6.44
N GLU A 8 3.29 24.25 -5.59
CA GLU A 8 3.03 25.69 -5.67
C GLU A 8 3.65 26.33 -6.92
N ALA A 9 4.81 25.84 -7.38
CA ALA A 9 5.41 26.29 -8.64
C ALA A 9 4.58 25.89 -9.88
N LEU A 10 3.74 24.87 -9.77
CA LEU A 10 2.76 24.48 -10.80
C LEU A 10 1.45 25.30 -10.72
N LEU A 11 1.22 26.00 -9.62
CA LEU A 11 0.01 26.80 -9.38
C LEU A 11 0.16 28.29 -9.65
N GLU A 12 1.39 28.78 -9.92
CA GLU A 12 1.53 30.14 -10.42
C GLU A 12 0.88 30.22 -11.82
N PRO A 13 -0.20 30.99 -11.99
CA PRO A 13 -0.75 31.19 -13.32
C PRO A 13 0.33 31.87 -14.13
N ALA A 14 0.88 31.17 -15.13
CA ALA A 14 1.63 31.81 -16.16
C ALA A 14 0.81 33.03 -16.59
N SER A 15 1.37 34.21 -16.44
CA SER A 15 0.75 35.45 -16.86
C SER A 15 0.29 35.24 -18.30
N HIS A 16 -1.02 34.99 -18.47
CA HIS A 16 -1.64 34.95 -19.78
C HIS A 16 -1.55 36.37 -20.35
N GLU A 17 -0.42 36.72 -20.96
CA GLU A 17 -0.52 37.55 -22.12
C GLU A 17 -1.49 36.83 -23.08
N GLN A 18 -2.65 37.41 -23.28
CA GLN A 18 -3.61 36.95 -24.27
C GLN A 18 -2.90 37.05 -25.62
N SER A 19 -2.12 36.00 -25.95
CA SER A 19 -1.67 35.80 -27.32
C SER A 19 -2.94 35.56 -28.15
N HIS A 20 -3.28 36.53 -28.97
CA HIS A 20 -4.34 36.35 -29.94
C HIS A 20 -4.06 35.04 -30.71
N PRO A 21 -5.02 34.11 -30.80
CA PRO A 21 -4.82 32.83 -31.47
C PRO A 21 -4.31 33.11 -32.88
N THR A 22 -3.23 32.47 -33.26
CA THR A 22 -2.69 32.54 -34.62
C THR A 22 -3.75 32.12 -35.63
N GLN A 23 -3.68 32.65 -36.83
CA GLN A 23 -4.69 32.38 -37.89
C GLN A 23 -4.91 30.86 -38.12
N ALA A 24 -3.89 30.04 -37.92
CA ALA A 24 -3.95 28.57 -37.95
C ALA A 24 -4.81 27.96 -36.83
N GLN A 25 -4.87 28.56 -35.65
CA GLN A 25 -5.72 28.07 -34.53
C GLN A 25 -7.22 28.39 -34.74
N ARG A 26 -7.55 29.37 -35.59
CA ARG A 26 -8.94 29.75 -35.87
C ARG A 26 -9.62 28.86 -36.91
N LEU A 27 -8.89 27.95 -37.59
CA LEU A 27 -9.37 27.15 -38.70
C LEU A 27 -9.68 25.68 -38.36
N GLN A 28 -9.46 25.27 -37.09
CA GLN A 28 -9.87 23.91 -36.68
C GLN A 28 -11.37 23.88 -36.34
N PRO A 29 -12.09 22.86 -36.78
CA PRO A 29 -13.49 22.67 -36.38
C PRO A 29 -13.53 22.55 -34.83
N PRO A 30 -14.59 23.08 -34.20
CA PRO A 30 -14.71 22.99 -32.75
C PRO A 30 -14.59 21.53 -32.29
N ALA A 31 -13.81 21.28 -31.25
CA ALA A 31 -13.71 19.94 -30.70
C ALA A 31 -15.11 19.44 -30.31
N PRO A 32 -15.42 18.16 -30.49
CA PRO A 32 -16.64 17.59 -29.96
C PRO A 32 -16.74 17.87 -28.45
N ARG A 33 -17.95 18.08 -27.94
CA ARG A 33 -18.17 18.40 -26.53
C ARG A 33 -17.45 17.39 -25.64
N GLY A 34 -16.61 17.89 -24.72
CA GLY A 34 -15.80 17.07 -23.82
C GLY A 34 -14.45 16.62 -24.41
N TRP A 35 -14.08 17.08 -25.61
CA TRP A 35 -12.79 16.83 -26.26
C TRP A 35 -12.00 18.10 -26.53
N GLU A 36 -12.33 19.15 -25.84
CA GLU A 36 -11.53 20.38 -25.85
C GLU A 36 -10.14 20.08 -25.27
N SER A 37 -9.09 20.51 -25.99
CA SER A 37 -7.72 20.32 -25.51
C SER A 37 -7.50 21.09 -24.23
N GLY A 38 -6.88 20.47 -23.23
CA GLY A 38 -6.64 21.10 -21.96
C GLY A 38 -6.33 20.10 -20.85
N VAL A 39 -6.18 20.63 -19.65
CA VAL A 39 -5.86 19.88 -18.44
C VAL A 39 -6.99 20.04 -17.43
N ARG A 40 -7.39 18.94 -16.82
CA ARG A 40 -8.37 18.92 -15.74
C ARG A 40 -7.79 18.14 -14.55
N PHE A 41 -7.89 18.71 -13.36
CA PHE A 41 -7.53 18.05 -12.12
C PHE A 41 -8.74 17.33 -11.55
N GLU A 42 -8.57 16.07 -11.19
CA GLU A 42 -9.56 15.26 -10.49
C GLU A 42 -9.23 15.23 -8.98
N PRO A 43 -10.24 15.04 -8.12
CA PRO A 43 -9.99 14.77 -6.71
C PRO A 43 -9.06 13.56 -6.55
N GLY A 44 -8.02 13.67 -5.69
CA GLY A 44 -7.02 12.60 -5.51
C GLY A 44 -5.70 12.81 -6.27
N GLY A 45 -5.47 14.01 -6.84
CA GLY A 45 -4.17 14.37 -7.44
C GLY A 45 -3.96 13.83 -8.86
N THR A 46 -4.96 13.20 -9.45
CA THR A 46 -4.91 12.71 -10.84
C THR A 46 -5.12 13.87 -11.80
N MET A 47 -4.25 13.99 -12.79
CA MET A 47 -4.36 15.00 -13.84
C MET A 47 -4.82 14.34 -15.14
N ILE A 48 -5.95 14.78 -15.69
CA ILE A 48 -6.46 14.35 -17.00
C ILE A 48 -6.05 15.37 -18.05
N VAL A 49 -5.35 14.90 -19.08
CA VAL A 49 -4.85 15.70 -20.19
C VAL A 49 -5.58 15.30 -21.46
N THR A 50 -6.33 16.22 -22.07
CA THR A 50 -6.91 16.02 -23.41
C THR A 50 -5.97 16.68 -24.42
N ALA A 51 -5.29 15.86 -25.23
CA ALA A 51 -4.31 16.35 -26.20
C ALA A 51 -5.00 16.91 -27.47
N PRO A 52 -4.39 17.85 -28.17
CA PRO A 52 -4.80 18.25 -29.50
C PRO A 52 -4.87 17.04 -30.45
N PRO A 53 -5.74 17.06 -31.47
CA PRO A 53 -5.79 15.99 -32.46
C PRO A 53 -4.46 15.76 -33.14
N THR A 54 -4.10 14.51 -33.42
CA THR A 54 -2.86 14.13 -34.12
C THR A 54 -3.16 13.11 -35.21
N GLU A 55 -2.39 13.14 -36.29
CA GLU A 55 -2.45 12.11 -37.34
C GLU A 55 -1.76 10.82 -36.93
N THR A 56 -0.91 10.87 -35.91
CA THR A 56 -0.16 9.71 -35.40
C THR A 56 -1.02 8.89 -34.45
N LYS A 57 -1.09 7.59 -34.70
CA LYS A 57 -1.73 6.65 -33.79
C LYS A 57 -0.97 6.63 -32.45
N PRO A 58 -1.68 6.67 -31.30
CA PRO A 58 -1.02 6.57 -30.02
C PRO A 58 -0.28 5.24 -29.88
N GLY A 59 1.00 5.31 -29.55
CA GLY A 59 1.91 4.16 -29.46
C GLY A 59 2.12 3.68 -28.01
N SER A 60 3.36 3.75 -27.53
CA SER A 60 3.80 3.31 -26.21
C SER A 60 3.70 4.42 -25.14
N GLU A 61 3.98 4.08 -23.88
CA GLU A 61 4.02 5.04 -22.77
C GLU A 61 5.07 6.15 -23.01
N ALA A 62 6.19 5.86 -23.69
CA ALA A 62 7.19 6.85 -24.05
C ALA A 62 6.59 7.90 -25.03
N ASP A 63 5.86 7.43 -26.04
CA ASP A 63 5.20 8.30 -27.00
C ASP A 63 4.08 9.14 -26.33
N TRP A 64 3.40 8.59 -25.33
CA TRP A 64 2.38 9.32 -24.58
C TRP A 64 2.99 10.41 -23.72
N ARG A 65 4.14 10.13 -23.10
CA ARG A 65 4.89 11.10 -22.30
C ARG A 65 5.36 12.26 -23.18
N GLU A 66 6.02 11.95 -24.29
CA GLU A 66 6.45 12.95 -25.26
C GLU A 66 5.29 13.84 -25.70
N ARG A 67 4.15 13.23 -25.99
CA ARG A 67 2.95 13.95 -26.42
C ARG A 67 2.39 14.90 -25.37
N VAL A 68 2.45 14.53 -24.12
CA VAL A 68 2.05 15.38 -22.97
C VAL A 68 3.06 16.52 -22.78
N GLU A 69 4.34 16.22 -22.90
CA GLU A 69 5.43 17.21 -22.78
C GLU A 69 5.41 18.24 -23.91
N GLU A 70 5.04 17.85 -25.14
CA GLU A 70 4.79 18.77 -26.26
C GLU A 70 3.70 19.81 -25.97
N MET A 71 2.80 19.53 -25.05
CA MET A 71 1.78 20.49 -24.56
C MET A 71 2.30 21.46 -23.50
N GLY A 72 3.61 21.42 -23.18
CA GLY A 72 4.24 22.24 -22.17
C GLY A 72 4.05 21.75 -20.74
N LEU A 73 3.59 20.49 -20.58
CA LEU A 73 3.41 19.87 -19.27
C LEU A 73 4.63 19.06 -18.89
N THR A 74 5.16 19.26 -17.70
CA THR A 74 6.25 18.43 -17.16
C THR A 74 5.66 17.26 -16.40
N VAL A 75 6.04 16.03 -16.74
CA VAL A 75 5.66 14.84 -15.98
C VAL A 75 6.63 14.65 -14.83
N PRO A 76 6.22 14.81 -13.56
CA PRO A 76 7.14 14.72 -12.42
C PRO A 76 7.82 13.35 -12.32
N GLU A 77 8.99 13.31 -11.68
CA GLU A 77 9.64 12.05 -11.35
C GLU A 77 8.72 11.21 -10.42
N GLY A 78 8.64 9.91 -10.68
CA GLY A 78 7.71 9.03 -9.95
C GLY A 78 6.28 9.03 -10.49
N PHE A 79 6.00 9.77 -11.59
CA PHE A 79 4.71 9.74 -12.27
C PHE A 79 4.84 9.09 -13.66
N ARG A 80 3.75 8.46 -14.10
CA ARG A 80 3.62 7.89 -15.44
C ARG A 80 2.47 8.53 -16.20
N VAL A 81 2.55 8.45 -17.51
CA VAL A 81 1.46 8.85 -18.41
C VAL A 81 0.75 7.59 -18.90
N ARG A 82 -0.55 7.54 -18.78
CA ARG A 82 -1.38 6.43 -19.27
C ARG A 82 -2.44 6.93 -20.24
N LEU A 83 -2.55 6.28 -21.39
CA LEU A 83 -3.63 6.53 -22.34
C LEU A 83 -4.95 5.96 -21.76
N VAL A 84 -5.96 6.82 -21.59
CA VAL A 84 -7.27 6.44 -21.07
C VAL A 84 -8.26 6.21 -22.19
N GLU A 85 -8.24 7.09 -23.17
CA GLU A 85 -9.17 7.03 -24.29
C GLU A 85 -8.47 7.49 -25.56
N ALA A 86 -8.67 6.73 -26.63
CA ALA A 86 -8.24 7.13 -27.97
C ALA A 86 -9.41 6.96 -28.92
N LYS A 87 -9.77 8.03 -29.60
CA LYS A 87 -10.83 8.03 -30.59
C LYS A 87 -10.27 8.36 -31.96
N HIS A 88 -10.47 7.48 -32.92
CA HIS A 88 -10.10 7.70 -34.32
C HIS A 88 -11.26 8.36 -35.07
N ASP A 89 -10.97 9.49 -35.69
CA ASP A 89 -11.88 10.19 -36.59
C ASP A 89 -11.28 10.11 -38.00
N PRO A 90 -11.81 9.24 -38.88
CA PRO A 90 -11.24 9.01 -40.19
C PRO A 90 -11.53 10.16 -41.19
N ALA A 91 -12.41 11.07 -40.83
CA ALA A 91 -12.94 12.10 -41.73
C ALA A 91 -12.93 13.50 -41.11
N ALA A 92 -11.99 13.80 -40.17
CA ALA A 92 -11.86 15.14 -39.65
C ALA A 92 -11.45 16.10 -40.78
N TRP A 93 -12.25 17.12 -41.01
CA TRP A 93 -11.94 18.11 -42.02
C TRP A 93 -11.18 19.30 -41.43
N HIS A 94 -10.20 19.80 -42.18
CA HIS A 94 -9.49 21.03 -41.88
C HIS A 94 -9.56 21.95 -43.08
N ARG A 95 -9.55 23.26 -42.91
CA ARG A 95 -9.24 24.19 -44.00
C ARG A 95 -7.72 24.31 -44.10
N ASP A 96 -7.22 24.41 -45.33
CA ASP A 96 -5.81 24.68 -45.54
C ASP A 96 -5.43 26.08 -45.01
N ALA A 97 -4.14 26.37 -44.94
CA ALA A 97 -3.63 27.62 -44.39
C ALA A 97 -4.02 28.85 -45.23
N GLN A 98 -4.50 28.66 -46.48
CA GLN A 98 -4.98 29.68 -47.41
C GLN A 98 -6.49 29.84 -47.42
N GLY A 99 -7.23 28.92 -46.78
CA GLY A 99 -8.68 29.04 -46.53
C GLY A 99 -9.60 28.61 -47.69
N ASP A 100 -9.03 28.11 -48.78
CA ASP A 100 -9.80 27.82 -50.01
C ASP A 100 -10.22 26.35 -50.17
N ASP A 101 -9.49 25.38 -49.56
CA ASP A 101 -9.83 23.97 -49.70
C ASP A 101 -10.03 23.26 -48.33
N ALA A 102 -11.13 22.51 -48.25
CA ALA A 102 -11.36 21.62 -47.09
C ALA A 102 -10.59 20.31 -47.27
N VAL A 103 -9.52 20.13 -46.55
CA VAL A 103 -8.76 18.88 -46.55
C VAL A 103 -9.27 17.96 -45.43
N THR A 104 -9.71 16.75 -45.84
CA THR A 104 -10.12 15.71 -44.87
C THR A 104 -8.91 14.87 -44.47
N ARG A 105 -8.60 14.81 -43.18
CA ARG A 105 -7.53 13.98 -42.63
C ARG A 105 -8.05 13.09 -41.54
N ALA A 106 -7.52 11.88 -41.45
CA ALA A 106 -7.76 11.00 -40.33
C ALA A 106 -6.95 11.47 -39.12
N VAL A 107 -7.60 11.66 -37.99
CA VAL A 107 -6.93 12.11 -36.77
C VAL A 107 -7.30 11.23 -35.59
N TRP A 108 -6.37 11.15 -34.64
CA TRP A 108 -6.58 10.57 -33.34
C TRP A 108 -6.80 11.67 -32.31
N ARG A 109 -7.81 11.50 -31.47
CA ARG A 109 -8.06 12.30 -30.27
C ARG A 109 -7.72 11.45 -29.07
N CYS A 110 -6.78 11.92 -28.23
CA CYS A 110 -6.26 11.15 -27.14
C CYS A 110 -6.49 11.86 -25.81
N ARG A 111 -6.82 11.09 -24.80
CA ARG A 111 -6.91 11.54 -23.42
C ARG A 111 -5.96 10.71 -22.59
N TYR A 112 -5.12 11.39 -21.83
CA TYR A 112 -4.11 10.78 -20.98
C TYR A 112 -4.41 11.09 -19.51
N ILE A 113 -3.94 10.23 -18.63
CA ILE A 113 -3.84 10.50 -17.18
C ILE A 113 -2.38 10.55 -16.81
N ILE A 114 -2.00 11.57 -16.03
CA ILE A 114 -0.75 11.60 -15.29
C ILE A 114 -1.07 11.16 -13.88
N GLU A 115 -0.51 10.02 -13.48
CA GLU A 115 -0.77 9.37 -12.20
C GLU A 115 0.56 8.91 -11.58
N PRO A 116 0.67 8.77 -10.25
CA PRO A 116 1.85 8.19 -9.63
C PRO A 116 2.22 6.86 -10.27
N ALA A 117 3.51 6.65 -10.56
CA ALA A 117 3.98 5.40 -11.12
C ALA A 117 3.79 4.28 -10.11
N THR A 118 2.92 3.33 -10.43
CA THR A 118 2.75 2.14 -9.60
C THR A 118 4.04 1.32 -9.62
N PRO A 119 4.64 0.97 -8.47
CA PRO A 119 5.80 0.09 -8.44
C PRO A 119 5.57 -1.18 -9.27
N ALA A 120 6.59 -1.61 -10.02
CA ALA A 120 6.46 -2.74 -10.95
C ALA A 120 5.93 -4.03 -10.27
N TRP A 121 6.25 -4.24 -9.00
CA TRP A 121 5.78 -5.38 -8.21
C TRP A 121 4.28 -5.35 -7.89
N LEU A 122 3.62 -4.17 -7.96
CA LEU A 122 2.18 -4.04 -7.72
C LEU A 122 1.35 -4.23 -9.00
N SER A 123 1.96 -4.16 -10.17
CA SER A 123 1.24 -4.13 -11.46
C SER A 123 0.58 -5.46 -11.87
N ALA A 124 0.99 -6.60 -11.27
CA ALA A 124 0.44 -7.90 -11.59
C ALA A 124 -0.69 -8.30 -10.62
N GLY A 125 -1.93 -8.23 -11.09
CA GLY A 125 -3.12 -8.20 -10.23
C GLY A 125 -3.83 -9.52 -9.93
N ASP A 126 -3.37 -10.68 -10.42
CA ASP A 126 -4.06 -11.95 -10.22
C ASP A 126 -3.24 -13.00 -9.44
N VAL A 127 -3.88 -14.06 -8.97
CA VAL A 127 -3.25 -15.15 -8.24
C VAL A 127 -2.23 -15.90 -9.13
N ASP A 128 -2.56 -16.07 -10.41
CA ASP A 128 -1.64 -16.74 -11.35
C ASP A 128 -0.37 -15.92 -11.55
N ALA A 129 -0.47 -14.58 -11.57
CA ALA A 129 0.70 -13.73 -11.60
C ALA A 129 1.54 -13.86 -10.32
N LEU A 130 0.91 -13.93 -9.15
CA LEU A 130 1.59 -14.18 -7.88
C LEU A 130 2.35 -15.51 -7.91
N VAL A 131 1.69 -16.59 -8.35
CA VAL A 131 2.31 -17.92 -8.48
C VAL A 131 3.46 -17.89 -9.48
N ARG A 132 3.27 -17.25 -10.65
CA ARG A 132 4.34 -17.10 -11.64
C ARG A 132 5.56 -16.38 -11.08
N ASP A 133 5.35 -15.31 -10.30
CA ASP A 133 6.43 -14.55 -9.67
C ASP A 133 7.16 -15.42 -8.62
N ALA A 134 6.43 -16.14 -7.78
CA ALA A 134 7.01 -17.08 -6.83
C ALA A 134 7.83 -18.18 -7.53
N MET A 135 7.31 -18.74 -8.63
CA MET A 135 8.02 -19.77 -9.40
C MET A 135 9.27 -19.27 -10.15
N ARG A 136 9.34 -17.98 -10.47
CA ARG A 136 10.51 -17.38 -11.12
C ARG A 136 11.69 -17.18 -10.20
N ARG A 137 11.50 -17.16 -8.89
CA ARG A 137 12.58 -16.95 -7.92
C ARG A 137 13.53 -18.14 -7.91
N ARG A 138 14.83 -17.89 -8.14
CA ARG A 138 15.89 -18.89 -8.22
C ARG A 138 16.78 -18.91 -6.99
N ARG A 139 16.36 -18.33 -5.90
CA ARG A 139 17.16 -18.26 -4.67
C ARG A 139 17.33 -19.66 -4.09
N LYS A 140 18.56 -19.99 -3.72
CA LYS A 140 18.81 -21.15 -2.88
C LYS A 140 18.41 -20.77 -1.46
N PRO A 141 17.60 -21.58 -0.76
CA PRO A 141 17.33 -21.35 0.64
C PRO A 141 18.67 -21.33 1.39
N ARG A 142 18.83 -20.39 2.29
CA ARG A 142 19.89 -20.48 3.29
C ARG A 142 19.50 -21.60 4.23
N SER A 143 20.49 -22.36 4.73
CA SER A 143 20.24 -23.36 5.76
C SER A 143 19.47 -22.74 6.90
N ALA A 144 18.32 -23.28 7.25
CA ALA A 144 17.57 -22.83 8.40
C ALA A 144 18.46 -22.94 9.64
N VAL A 145 18.60 -21.85 10.36
CA VAL A 145 19.25 -21.87 11.68
C VAL A 145 18.13 -22.21 12.66
N ASP A 146 18.18 -23.36 13.28
CA ASP A 146 17.10 -23.85 14.17
C ASP A 146 16.95 -22.99 15.43
N THR A 147 17.98 -22.26 15.81
CA THR A 147 17.94 -21.33 16.96
C THR A 147 18.50 -19.98 16.52
N ALA A 148 17.62 -19.04 16.26
CA ALA A 148 18.04 -17.66 16.06
C ALA A 148 18.38 -17.03 17.41
N GLU A 149 19.64 -16.64 17.66
CA GLU A 149 20.03 -15.89 18.85
C GLU A 149 19.31 -14.53 18.90
N ARG A 150 18.97 -13.97 17.72
CA ARG A 150 18.27 -12.70 17.55
C ARG A 150 17.40 -12.73 16.29
N ALA A 151 16.17 -12.27 16.41
CA ALA A 151 15.23 -12.14 15.32
C ALA A 151 14.82 -10.68 15.10
N LEU A 152 14.61 -10.29 13.86
CA LEU A 152 13.97 -9.03 13.49
C LEU A 152 12.46 -9.24 13.39
N VAL A 153 11.69 -8.48 14.16
CA VAL A 153 10.22 -8.41 14.04
C VAL A 153 9.86 -7.16 13.26
N VAL A 154 9.13 -7.33 12.17
CA VAL A 154 8.59 -6.26 11.33
C VAL A 154 7.08 -6.27 11.49
N VAL A 155 6.50 -5.17 11.99
CA VAL A 155 5.07 -5.04 12.20
C VAL A 155 4.46 -4.19 11.10
N TYR A 156 3.56 -4.80 10.36
CA TYR A 156 2.71 -4.20 9.36
C TYR A 156 1.29 -4.10 9.92
N ALA A 157 0.67 -2.94 9.90
CA ALA A 157 -0.63 -2.72 10.50
C ALA A 157 -1.45 -1.67 9.76
N ASP A 158 -2.76 -1.85 9.78
CA ASP A 158 -3.74 -0.83 9.44
C ASP A 158 -3.45 -0.14 8.09
N ALA A 159 -3.09 -0.91 7.07
CA ALA A 159 -2.84 -0.37 5.73
C ALA A 159 -4.13 0.11 5.06
N GLN A 160 -5.27 -0.49 5.42
CA GLN A 160 -6.59 -0.12 4.95
C GLN A 160 -6.61 0.19 3.44
N ALA A 161 -6.08 -0.76 2.62
CA ALA A 161 -6.03 -0.62 1.17
C ALA A 161 -7.42 -0.23 0.61
N GLY A 162 -7.45 0.79 -0.24
CA GLY A 162 -8.67 1.36 -0.80
C GLY A 162 -9.19 2.60 -0.07
N LYS A 163 -8.69 2.91 1.13
CA LYS A 163 -9.09 4.10 1.88
C LYS A 163 -8.60 5.37 1.21
N VAL A 164 -9.52 6.33 1.04
CA VAL A 164 -9.21 7.71 0.67
C VAL A 164 -9.36 8.59 1.91
N GLY A 165 -8.31 9.27 2.26
CA GLY A 165 -8.25 10.18 3.40
C GLY A 165 -7.52 11.47 3.05
N ARG A 166 -7.22 12.27 4.06
CA ARG A 166 -6.49 13.53 3.93
C ARG A 166 -5.12 13.39 3.25
N ASP A 167 -4.46 12.26 3.45
CA ASP A 167 -3.11 11.99 2.97
C ASP A 167 -3.11 11.17 1.67
N GLY A 168 -4.20 11.21 0.90
CA GLY A 168 -4.35 10.62 -0.43
C GLY A 168 -5.23 9.39 -0.51
N GLY A 169 -5.00 8.57 -1.51
CA GLY A 169 -5.67 7.30 -1.79
C GLY A 169 -4.69 6.13 -1.90
N THR A 170 -5.09 5.10 -2.64
CA THR A 170 -4.25 3.90 -2.85
C THR A 170 -2.88 4.19 -3.46
N PRO A 171 -2.70 5.10 -4.44
CA PRO A 171 -1.36 5.42 -4.95
C PRO A 171 -0.41 5.94 -3.88
N GLU A 172 -0.86 6.83 -3.00
CA GLU A 172 -0.06 7.40 -1.92
C GLU A 172 0.26 6.35 -0.84
N LEU A 173 -0.69 5.46 -0.54
CA LEU A 173 -0.45 4.30 0.31
C LEU A 173 0.70 3.43 -0.24
N VAL A 174 0.65 3.10 -1.53
CA VAL A 174 1.65 2.25 -2.18
C VAL A 174 3.03 2.92 -2.19
N ALA A 175 3.09 4.22 -2.50
CA ALA A 175 4.33 4.99 -2.47
C ALA A 175 4.93 5.03 -1.05
N ARG A 176 4.10 5.23 -0.05
CA ARG A 176 4.50 5.21 1.37
C ARG A 176 5.03 3.85 1.78
N VAL A 177 4.35 2.77 1.42
CA VAL A 177 4.81 1.40 1.73
C VAL A 177 6.15 1.11 1.06
N ALA A 178 6.34 1.53 -0.19
CA ALA A 178 7.62 1.36 -0.90
C ALA A 178 8.76 2.09 -0.16
N ASP A 179 8.56 3.35 0.24
CA ASP A 179 9.52 4.10 1.05
C ASP A 179 9.84 3.39 2.39
N ARG A 180 8.81 2.83 3.06
CA ARG A 180 9.02 2.10 4.32
C ARG A 180 9.80 0.80 4.12
N PHE A 181 9.61 0.12 3.01
CA PHE A 181 10.40 -1.06 2.66
C PHE A 181 11.87 -0.72 2.39
N ASP A 182 12.14 0.40 1.75
CA ASP A 182 13.53 0.86 1.53
C ASP A 182 14.19 1.24 2.87
N LYS A 183 13.47 1.92 3.77
CA LYS A 183 13.93 2.20 5.14
C LYS A 183 14.15 0.93 5.97
N LEU A 184 13.33 -0.11 5.78
CA LEU A 184 13.55 -1.41 6.40
C LEU A 184 14.85 -2.04 5.92
N ASP A 185 15.13 -1.95 4.62
CA ASP A 185 16.38 -2.44 4.04
C ASP A 185 17.59 -1.70 4.59
N ASP A 186 17.48 -0.39 4.80
CA ASP A 186 18.52 0.44 5.44
C ASP A 186 18.72 0.03 6.90
N HIS A 187 17.64 -0.14 7.66
CA HIS A 187 17.70 -0.57 9.05
C HIS A 187 18.38 -1.94 9.21
N ILE A 188 18.06 -2.91 8.34
CA ILE A 188 18.73 -4.22 8.34
C ILE A 188 20.25 -4.07 8.09
N ARG A 189 20.64 -3.15 7.20
CA ARG A 189 22.07 -2.85 6.94
C ARG A 189 22.74 -2.20 8.15
N ASP A 190 22.06 -1.25 8.79
CA ASP A 190 22.55 -0.57 10.01
C ASP A 190 22.81 -1.57 11.13
N LEU A 191 21.82 -2.46 11.42
CA LEU A 191 21.97 -3.51 12.43
C LEU A 191 23.17 -4.42 12.13
N LYS A 192 23.40 -4.77 10.88
CA LYS A 192 24.58 -5.54 10.47
C LYS A 192 25.88 -4.76 10.68
N ALA A 193 25.90 -3.47 10.35
CA ALA A 193 27.08 -2.62 10.48
C ALA A 193 27.53 -2.45 11.94
N ILE A 194 26.59 -2.44 12.88
CA ILE A 194 26.89 -2.34 14.33
C ILE A 194 27.08 -3.70 15.01
N GLY A 195 27.14 -4.81 14.24
CA GLY A 195 27.37 -6.14 14.79
C GLY A 195 26.13 -6.78 15.45
N ARG A 196 24.93 -6.26 15.23
CA ARG A 196 23.66 -6.73 15.81
C ARG A 196 22.76 -7.39 14.77
N ALA A 197 23.33 -8.00 13.72
CA ALA A 197 22.61 -8.61 12.61
C ALA A 197 21.66 -9.72 13.10
N PRO A 198 20.33 -9.61 12.88
CA PRO A 198 19.40 -10.69 13.14
C PRO A 198 19.66 -11.88 12.19
N THR A 199 19.39 -13.09 12.66
CA THR A 199 19.54 -14.34 11.87
C THR A 199 18.22 -14.84 11.32
N ALA A 200 17.09 -14.38 11.88
CA ALA A 200 15.73 -14.66 11.43
C ALA A 200 14.91 -13.37 11.31
N ALA A 201 13.82 -13.43 10.56
CA ALA A 201 12.86 -12.34 10.48
C ALA A 201 11.43 -12.83 10.67
N TYR A 202 10.61 -12.00 11.31
CA TYR A 202 9.20 -12.23 11.54
C TYR A 202 8.39 -11.07 10.94
N TRP A 203 7.51 -11.38 10.01
CA TRP A 203 6.50 -10.46 9.50
C TRP A 203 5.25 -10.62 10.33
N MET A 204 4.85 -9.58 11.05
CA MET A 204 3.66 -9.56 11.91
C MET A 204 2.63 -8.61 11.32
N ASP A 205 1.62 -9.15 10.64
CA ASP A 205 0.49 -8.37 10.14
C ASP A 205 -0.56 -8.23 11.27
N ALA A 206 -0.67 -7.03 11.81
CA ALA A 206 -1.57 -6.75 12.93
C ALA A 206 -3.00 -6.42 12.48
N GLY A 207 -3.38 -6.71 11.23
CA GLY A 207 -4.74 -6.63 10.74
C GLY A 207 -5.10 -5.31 10.04
N ASP A 208 -6.40 -5.17 9.71
CA ASP A 208 -6.99 -4.06 8.96
C ASP A 208 -6.22 -3.75 7.66
N CYS A 209 -5.96 -4.82 6.90
CA CYS A 209 -5.25 -4.78 5.64
C CYS A 209 -6.02 -4.10 4.51
N VAL A 210 -7.36 -4.17 4.56
CA VAL A 210 -8.30 -3.54 3.61
C VAL A 210 -9.21 -2.58 4.35
N GLU A 211 -9.66 -1.52 3.68
CA GLU A 211 -10.63 -0.59 4.29
C GLU A 211 -12.01 -1.23 4.44
N ASN A 212 -12.40 -2.12 3.48
CA ASN A 212 -13.78 -2.62 3.39
C ASN A 212 -14.76 -1.49 3.04
N TYR A 213 -16.06 -1.77 2.93
CA TYR A 213 -17.11 -0.80 2.63
C TYR A 213 -18.40 -1.02 3.44
N GLU A 214 -18.43 -2.01 4.31
CA GLU A 214 -19.60 -2.39 5.10
C GLU A 214 -19.45 -2.13 6.61
N ASN A 215 -18.24 -1.79 7.09
CA ASN A 215 -17.98 -1.58 8.51
C ASN A 215 -18.64 -0.29 9.03
N THR A 216 -18.54 0.80 8.25
CA THR A 216 -19.23 2.07 8.53
C THR A 216 -19.91 2.60 7.26
N ALA A 217 -20.97 3.42 7.43
CA ALA A 217 -21.68 4.00 6.28
C ALA A 217 -20.82 4.94 5.41
N GLN A 218 -19.76 5.52 5.97
CA GLN A 218 -18.89 6.45 5.25
C GLN A 218 -17.95 5.72 4.27
N GLN A 219 -17.56 4.50 4.55
CA GLN A 219 -16.62 3.74 3.73
C GLN A 219 -17.07 3.56 2.29
N ALA A 220 -18.39 3.50 2.05
CA ALA A 220 -18.92 3.43 0.69
C ALA A 220 -18.59 4.67 -0.18
N TYR A 221 -18.20 5.79 0.44
CA TYR A 221 -17.90 7.06 -0.22
C TYR A 221 -16.42 7.46 -0.15
N THR A 222 -15.62 6.75 0.66
CA THR A 222 -14.22 7.07 0.93
C THR A 222 -13.28 5.96 0.48
N ASN A 223 -13.68 5.19 -0.53
CA ASN A 223 -12.88 4.14 -1.16
C ASN A 223 -12.60 4.48 -2.63
N ASP A 224 -11.37 4.25 -3.07
CA ASP A 224 -10.94 4.34 -4.48
C ASP A 224 -10.82 2.98 -5.17
N LEU A 225 -11.03 1.88 -4.44
CA LEU A 225 -10.95 0.51 -4.93
C LEU A 225 -12.21 -0.29 -4.63
N THR A 226 -12.48 -1.28 -5.46
CA THR A 226 -13.41 -2.37 -5.13
C THR A 226 -12.77 -3.35 -4.15
N MET A 227 -13.57 -4.18 -3.45
CA MET A 227 -13.06 -5.17 -2.49
C MET A 227 -11.99 -6.09 -3.10
N THR A 228 -12.21 -6.58 -4.31
CA THR A 228 -11.25 -7.47 -4.97
C THR A 228 -9.95 -6.77 -5.33
N GLU A 229 -9.98 -5.48 -5.61
CA GLU A 229 -8.79 -4.65 -5.84
C GLU A 229 -8.06 -4.37 -4.53
N MET A 230 -8.75 -4.07 -3.43
CA MET A 230 -8.15 -3.94 -2.09
C MET A 230 -7.38 -5.20 -1.70
N ILE A 231 -7.99 -6.38 -1.89
CA ILE A 231 -7.36 -7.69 -1.64
C ILE A 231 -6.12 -7.87 -2.51
N ARG A 232 -6.16 -7.49 -3.79
CA ARG A 232 -5.00 -7.60 -4.70
C ARG A 232 -3.86 -6.68 -4.27
N VAL A 233 -4.16 -5.44 -3.90
CA VAL A 233 -3.15 -4.47 -3.42
C VAL A 233 -2.48 -5.00 -2.16
N HIS A 234 -3.26 -5.37 -1.15
CA HIS A 234 -2.71 -5.93 0.09
C HIS A 234 -1.86 -7.17 -0.16
N ARG A 235 -2.35 -8.11 -0.99
CA ARG A 235 -1.60 -9.32 -1.35
C ARG A 235 -0.25 -9.00 -1.97
N ARG A 236 -0.18 -8.00 -2.87
CA ARG A 236 1.07 -7.59 -3.50
C ARG A 236 2.02 -6.92 -2.53
N ILE A 237 1.53 -6.09 -1.64
CA ILE A 237 2.32 -5.47 -0.57
C ILE A 237 2.93 -6.56 0.33
N THR A 238 2.11 -7.49 0.81
CA THR A 238 2.57 -8.56 1.70
C THR A 238 3.57 -9.49 1.01
N PHE A 239 3.30 -9.86 -0.26
CA PHE A 239 4.23 -10.66 -1.04
C PHE A 239 5.59 -9.97 -1.19
N GLU A 240 5.62 -8.68 -1.54
CA GLU A 240 6.86 -7.91 -1.69
C GLU A 240 7.63 -7.80 -0.38
N GLY A 241 6.96 -7.52 0.73
CA GLY A 241 7.57 -7.47 2.06
C GLY A 241 8.22 -8.81 2.44
N LEU A 242 7.47 -9.90 2.25
CA LEU A 242 7.96 -11.26 2.54
C LEU A 242 9.10 -11.69 1.60
N ASP A 243 9.04 -11.37 0.30
CA ASP A 243 10.10 -11.69 -0.64
C ASP A 243 11.41 -10.96 -0.30
N ARG A 244 11.33 -9.71 0.14
CA ARG A 244 12.49 -8.94 0.63
C ARG A 244 13.14 -9.61 1.85
N LEU A 245 12.33 -10.07 2.81
CA LEU A 245 12.82 -10.78 3.99
C LEU A 245 13.37 -12.16 3.62
N ALA A 246 12.65 -12.96 2.82
CA ALA A 246 13.09 -14.27 2.35
C ALA A 246 14.43 -14.21 1.61
N GLY A 247 14.68 -13.08 0.93
CA GLY A 247 15.96 -12.86 0.27
C GLY A 247 17.16 -12.60 1.18
N ARG A 248 16.92 -12.25 2.43
CA ARG A 248 17.98 -11.81 3.37
C ARG A 248 18.19 -12.76 4.54
N PHE A 249 17.14 -13.44 4.97
CA PHE A 249 17.15 -14.27 6.18
C PHE A 249 17.07 -15.76 5.83
N GLY A 250 17.73 -16.58 6.64
CA GLY A 250 17.67 -18.04 6.50
C GLY A 250 16.41 -18.65 7.11
N ARG A 251 15.69 -17.90 7.93
CA ARG A 251 14.39 -18.25 8.50
C ARG A 251 13.49 -17.03 8.46
N VAL A 252 12.30 -17.18 7.91
CA VAL A 252 11.26 -16.14 7.92
C VAL A 252 9.96 -16.76 8.41
N VAL A 253 9.27 -16.07 9.30
CA VAL A 253 7.93 -16.42 9.77
C VAL A 253 6.98 -15.29 9.42
N ALA A 254 5.93 -15.58 8.68
CA ALA A 254 4.84 -14.66 8.40
C ALA A 254 3.64 -15.00 9.28
N ALA A 255 3.13 -14.02 10.00
CA ALA A 255 2.01 -14.21 10.92
C ALA A 255 0.99 -13.07 10.75
N THR A 256 -0.29 -13.38 10.97
CA THR A 256 -1.39 -12.42 10.94
C THR A 256 -2.40 -12.70 12.06
N CYS A 257 -3.33 -11.78 12.30
CA CYS A 257 -4.42 -11.91 13.26
C CYS A 257 -5.75 -11.46 12.63
N GLY A 258 -6.87 -11.83 13.25
CA GLY A 258 -8.20 -11.36 12.85
C GLY A 258 -8.39 -9.88 13.19
N SER A 259 -9.08 -9.12 12.33
CA SER A 259 -9.27 -7.68 12.44
C SER A 259 -10.72 -7.26 12.23
N ASN A 260 -11.06 -5.98 12.45
CA ASN A 260 -12.47 -5.56 12.30
C ASN A 260 -12.80 -5.09 10.88
N HIS A 261 -11.86 -4.55 10.10
CA HIS A 261 -12.08 -4.22 8.69
C HIS A 261 -11.88 -5.45 7.79
N GLY A 262 -10.98 -6.37 8.15
CA GLY A 262 -10.72 -7.58 7.39
C GLY A 262 -11.85 -8.62 7.44
N ARG A 263 -12.73 -8.60 8.44
CA ARG A 263 -13.81 -9.57 8.59
C ARG A 263 -14.77 -9.59 7.40
N VAL A 264 -15.15 -10.80 6.97
CA VAL A 264 -16.26 -10.95 6.02
C VAL A 264 -17.56 -10.51 6.67
N ARG A 265 -18.32 -9.66 5.98
CA ARG A 265 -19.50 -8.99 6.53
C ARG A 265 -20.74 -9.17 5.67
N ARG A 266 -21.88 -8.99 6.33
CA ARG A 266 -23.17 -8.75 5.70
C ARG A 266 -23.76 -7.49 6.32
N GLY A 267 -23.62 -6.39 5.61
CA GLY A 267 -23.85 -5.07 6.18
C GLY A 267 -22.88 -4.82 7.35
N ARG A 268 -23.37 -4.32 8.46
CA ARG A 268 -22.54 -4.01 9.65
C ARG A 268 -22.16 -5.23 10.49
N GLU A 269 -22.74 -6.39 10.22
CA GLU A 269 -22.52 -7.59 11.00
C GLU A 269 -21.39 -8.43 10.41
N ALA A 270 -20.40 -8.82 11.22
CA ALA A 270 -19.44 -9.82 10.85
C ALA A 270 -20.13 -11.20 10.80
N VAL A 271 -19.90 -11.94 9.72
CA VAL A 271 -20.43 -13.28 9.54
C VAL A 271 -19.30 -14.31 9.61
N GLY A 272 -19.65 -15.53 9.93
CA GLY A 272 -18.66 -16.61 10.02
C GLY A 272 -17.81 -16.58 11.31
N PRO A 273 -16.81 -17.48 11.40
CA PRO A 273 -15.89 -17.54 12.53
C PRO A 273 -14.89 -16.35 12.51
N PRO A 274 -14.22 -16.08 13.63
CA PRO A 274 -13.20 -15.01 13.70
C PRO A 274 -12.10 -15.09 12.64
N SER A 275 -11.76 -16.29 12.17
CA SER A 275 -10.75 -16.49 11.11
C SER A 275 -11.28 -16.22 9.69
N ASP A 276 -12.54 -15.89 9.50
CA ASP A 276 -13.11 -15.50 8.20
C ASP A 276 -12.79 -14.02 7.94
N ASP A 277 -11.54 -13.77 7.55
CA ASP A 277 -10.89 -12.47 7.45
C ASP A 277 -10.02 -12.40 6.19
N TRP A 278 -10.09 -11.31 5.45
CA TRP A 278 -9.36 -11.13 4.19
C TRP A 278 -7.84 -11.09 4.35
N GLY A 279 -7.32 -10.60 5.48
CA GLY A 279 -5.89 -10.63 5.77
C GLY A 279 -5.39 -12.05 5.97
N ILE A 280 -6.16 -12.88 6.68
CA ILE A 280 -5.87 -14.31 6.88
C ILE A 280 -5.93 -15.06 5.55
N GLU A 281 -6.95 -14.80 4.73
CA GLU A 281 -7.09 -15.43 3.40
C GLU A 281 -5.94 -15.05 2.48
N VAL A 282 -5.53 -13.79 2.45
CA VAL A 282 -4.39 -13.35 1.65
C VAL A 282 -3.10 -14.03 2.07
N LEU A 283 -2.85 -14.16 3.37
CA LEU A 283 -1.66 -14.84 3.85
C LEU A 283 -1.66 -16.33 3.48
N SER A 284 -2.85 -16.97 3.50
CA SER A 284 -3.03 -18.35 3.03
C SER A 284 -2.71 -18.50 1.53
N GLN A 285 -3.17 -17.58 0.68
CA GLN A 285 -2.87 -17.57 -0.74
C GLN A 285 -1.37 -17.41 -1.03
N ILE A 286 -0.66 -16.59 -0.24
CA ILE A 286 0.78 -16.42 -0.36
C ILE A 286 1.50 -17.72 0.08
N ALA A 287 1.04 -18.35 1.16
CA ALA A 287 1.59 -19.63 1.61
C ALA A 287 1.48 -20.70 0.52
N ASP A 288 0.32 -20.81 -0.14
CA ASP A 288 0.09 -21.73 -1.25
C ASP A 288 1.00 -21.42 -2.45
N ALA A 289 1.22 -20.12 -2.75
CA ALA A 289 2.15 -19.74 -3.83
C ALA A 289 3.60 -20.09 -3.49
N TYR A 290 4.03 -19.87 -2.25
CA TYR A 290 5.39 -20.21 -1.79
C TYR A 290 5.65 -21.72 -1.76
N ALA A 291 4.65 -22.51 -1.39
CA ALA A 291 4.72 -23.98 -1.40
C ALA A 291 4.99 -24.54 -2.82
N ARG A 292 4.68 -23.78 -3.88
CA ARG A 292 4.98 -24.19 -5.26
C ARG A 292 6.45 -24.05 -5.64
N ASN A 293 7.24 -23.34 -4.83
CA ASN A 293 8.67 -23.16 -5.05
C ASN A 293 9.45 -23.34 -3.73
N GLU A 294 9.42 -24.54 -3.19
CA GLU A 294 10.12 -24.89 -1.95
C GLU A 294 11.63 -24.61 -2.02
N ALA A 295 12.24 -24.77 -3.19
CA ALA A 295 13.65 -24.46 -3.39
C ALA A 295 14.01 -22.98 -3.10
N ALA A 296 13.07 -22.05 -3.31
CA ALA A 296 13.27 -20.63 -3.02
C ALA A 296 12.72 -20.24 -1.64
N TYR A 297 11.62 -20.85 -1.19
CA TYR A 297 10.84 -20.39 -0.05
C TYR A 297 10.65 -21.41 1.08
N GLY A 298 11.27 -22.59 1.01
CA GLY A 298 11.14 -23.64 2.04
C GLY A 298 11.59 -23.22 3.44
N HIS A 299 12.28 -22.06 3.57
CA HIS A 299 12.69 -21.46 4.83
C HIS A 299 11.69 -20.41 5.35
N VAL A 300 10.56 -20.22 4.66
CA VAL A 300 9.47 -19.33 5.05
C VAL A 300 8.32 -20.17 5.60
N SER A 301 7.87 -19.86 6.80
CA SER A 301 6.71 -20.51 7.43
C SER A 301 5.61 -19.50 7.71
N PHE A 302 4.38 -19.99 7.83
CA PHE A 302 3.18 -19.16 7.97
C PHE A 302 2.41 -19.55 9.21
N VAL A 303 1.94 -18.57 9.97
CA VAL A 303 1.16 -18.77 11.20
C VAL A 303 -0.11 -17.91 11.13
N MET A 304 -1.24 -18.56 11.24
CA MET A 304 -2.56 -17.95 11.21
C MET A 304 -3.34 -18.37 12.46
N PRO A 305 -4.32 -17.55 12.92
CA PRO A 305 -5.18 -17.92 14.02
C PRO A 305 -5.97 -19.21 13.72
N GLU A 306 -6.22 -19.99 14.76
CA GLU A 306 -7.20 -21.07 14.69
C GLU A 306 -8.61 -20.51 14.40
N ARG A 307 -9.47 -21.35 13.84
CA ARG A 307 -10.81 -20.96 13.37
C ARG A 307 -11.62 -20.05 14.29
N TRP A 308 -11.51 -20.27 15.60
CA TRP A 308 -12.31 -19.56 16.61
C TRP A 308 -11.52 -18.55 17.42
N ARG A 309 -10.33 -18.15 16.92
CA ARG A 309 -9.46 -17.17 17.57
C ARG A 309 -9.15 -16.00 16.65
N GLU A 310 -8.93 -14.85 17.26
CA GLU A 310 -8.52 -13.62 16.55
C GLU A 310 -7.05 -13.26 16.82
N SER A 311 -6.41 -13.91 17.77
CA SER A 311 -5.04 -13.61 18.20
C SER A 311 -4.18 -14.86 18.17
N ILE A 312 -2.87 -14.65 18.09
CA ILE A 312 -1.85 -15.69 18.13
C ILE A 312 -0.74 -15.35 19.13
N SER A 313 0.03 -16.35 19.51
CA SER A 313 1.28 -16.23 20.26
C SER A 313 2.35 -17.09 19.62
N LEU A 314 3.56 -16.56 19.51
CA LEU A 314 4.71 -17.22 18.89
C LEU A 314 5.93 -17.11 19.81
N ASP A 315 6.72 -18.18 19.86
CA ASP A 315 8.10 -18.07 20.37
C ASP A 315 8.98 -17.44 19.28
N VAL A 316 9.55 -16.28 19.59
CA VAL A 316 10.45 -15.53 18.73
C VAL A 316 11.79 -15.44 19.41
N ALA A 317 12.71 -16.32 19.06
CA ALA A 317 14.07 -16.35 19.61
C ALA A 317 14.11 -16.40 21.17
N GLY A 318 13.19 -17.14 21.78
CA GLY A 318 13.12 -17.32 23.25
C GLY A 318 12.23 -16.30 23.97
N THR A 319 11.63 -15.35 23.28
CA THR A 319 10.65 -14.39 23.80
C THR A 319 9.27 -14.69 23.22
N ILE A 320 8.24 -14.78 24.04
CA ILE A 320 6.88 -15.00 23.56
C ILE A 320 6.27 -13.68 23.05
N VAL A 321 5.98 -13.63 21.77
CA VAL A 321 5.34 -12.47 21.11
C VAL A 321 3.88 -12.78 20.82
N GLY A 322 2.98 -12.00 21.40
CA GLY A 322 1.54 -12.05 21.11
C GLY A 322 1.15 -11.04 20.05
N LEU A 323 0.24 -11.41 19.16
CA LEU A 323 -0.31 -10.58 18.10
C LEU A 323 -1.84 -10.58 18.16
N ALA A 324 -2.43 -9.40 18.27
CA ALA A 324 -3.86 -9.16 18.20
C ALA A 324 -4.11 -7.84 17.48
N HIS A 325 -5.28 -7.65 16.87
CA HIS A 325 -5.53 -6.39 16.18
C HIS A 325 -5.73 -5.20 17.13
N GLY A 326 -6.51 -5.35 18.19
CA GLY A 326 -6.76 -4.26 19.15
C GLY A 326 -8.22 -3.79 19.22
N HIS A 327 -9.07 -4.20 18.29
CA HIS A 327 -10.52 -3.91 18.32
C HIS A 327 -11.27 -4.59 19.48
N GLN A 328 -10.61 -5.52 20.17
CA GLN A 328 -11.14 -6.26 21.29
C GLN A 328 -11.35 -5.39 22.55
N TYR A 329 -10.79 -4.18 22.57
CA TYR A 329 -10.96 -3.22 23.66
C TYR A 329 -11.31 -1.82 23.12
N PRO A 330 -12.08 -1.02 23.88
CA PRO A 330 -12.73 0.17 23.33
C PRO A 330 -11.81 1.39 23.18
N ARG A 331 -10.64 1.40 23.82
CA ARG A 331 -9.69 2.54 23.85
C ARG A 331 -8.28 2.02 24.14
N PRO A 332 -7.23 2.71 23.68
CA PRO A 332 -5.84 2.29 23.89
C PRO A 332 -5.47 2.07 25.36
N ASP A 333 -5.98 2.91 26.27
CA ASP A 333 -5.74 2.78 27.71
C ASP A 333 -6.33 1.49 28.32
N LYS A 334 -7.15 0.74 27.59
CA LYS A 334 -7.73 -0.52 28.01
C LYS A 334 -7.00 -1.75 27.48
N ALA A 335 -5.96 -1.60 26.69
CA ALA A 335 -5.19 -2.71 26.16
C ALA A 335 -4.61 -3.62 27.26
N VAL A 336 -4.01 -3.02 28.28
CA VAL A 336 -3.39 -3.75 29.39
C VAL A 336 -4.45 -4.45 30.26
N ASP A 337 -5.61 -3.81 30.47
CA ASP A 337 -6.73 -4.44 31.20
C ASP A 337 -7.28 -5.64 30.42
N TRP A 338 -7.44 -5.51 29.11
CA TRP A 338 -7.84 -6.61 28.24
C TRP A 338 -6.82 -7.75 28.29
N TRP A 339 -5.53 -7.46 28.18
CA TRP A 339 -4.46 -8.46 28.25
C TRP A 339 -4.42 -9.20 29.59
N ARG A 340 -4.60 -8.50 30.71
CA ARG A 340 -4.77 -9.11 32.03
C ARG A 340 -5.97 -10.05 32.07
N GLY A 341 -7.06 -9.67 31.44
CA GLY A 341 -8.27 -10.51 31.32
C GLY A 341 -7.99 -11.85 30.62
N GLN A 342 -7.09 -11.87 29.62
CA GLN A 342 -6.72 -13.10 28.93
C GLN A 342 -6.08 -14.13 29.87
N THR A 343 -5.41 -13.69 30.94
CA THR A 343 -4.81 -14.56 31.94
C THR A 343 -5.87 -15.37 32.69
N PHE A 344 -6.98 -14.75 33.10
CA PHE A 344 -8.09 -15.47 33.71
C PHE A 344 -8.74 -16.47 32.77
N GLY A 345 -8.83 -16.14 31.49
CA GLY A 345 -9.34 -17.01 30.44
C GLY A 345 -8.37 -18.09 29.98
N ARG A 346 -7.14 -18.10 30.50
CA ARG A 346 -6.04 -19.00 30.07
C ARG A 346 -5.86 -19.02 28.56
N GLN A 347 -5.98 -17.84 27.94
CA GLN A 347 -5.77 -17.72 26.51
C GLN A 347 -4.26 -17.71 26.20
N PRO A 348 -3.82 -18.26 25.06
CA PRO A 348 -2.38 -18.33 24.72
C PRO A 348 -1.67 -16.97 24.73
N ILE A 349 -2.35 -15.90 24.33
CA ILE A 349 -1.81 -14.55 24.30
C ILE A 349 -1.49 -13.98 25.70
N ALA A 350 -2.01 -14.60 26.76
CA ALA A 350 -1.74 -14.21 28.14
C ALA A 350 -0.27 -14.37 28.53
N ASP A 351 0.43 -15.34 27.92
CA ASP A 351 1.82 -15.68 28.22
C ASP A 351 2.82 -14.81 27.45
N ALA A 352 2.34 -13.92 26.58
CA ALA A 352 3.24 -13.06 25.81
C ALA A 352 4.09 -12.17 26.70
N ASP A 353 5.38 -12.04 26.36
CA ASP A 353 6.31 -11.06 26.92
C ASP A 353 6.22 -9.72 26.19
N VAL A 354 5.94 -9.78 24.88
CA VAL A 354 5.66 -8.62 24.04
C VAL A 354 4.30 -8.80 23.38
N LEU A 355 3.37 -7.89 23.65
CA LEU A 355 2.07 -7.84 22.98
C LEU A 355 2.09 -6.77 21.88
N ILE A 356 1.83 -7.17 20.62
CA ILE A 356 1.70 -6.28 19.47
C ILE A 356 0.21 -6.10 19.16
N THR A 357 -0.20 -4.85 18.93
CA THR A 357 -1.56 -4.51 18.46
C THR A 357 -1.52 -3.40 17.41
N GLY A 358 -2.58 -3.24 16.63
CA GLY A 358 -2.85 -2.15 15.68
C GLY A 358 -4.08 -1.33 16.10
N HIS A 359 -5.02 -1.12 15.17
CA HIS A 359 -6.38 -0.60 15.30
C HIS A 359 -6.49 0.91 15.60
N PHE A 360 -5.70 1.44 16.51
CA PHE A 360 -5.81 2.85 16.93
C PHE A 360 -4.91 3.81 16.15
N HIS A 361 -4.21 3.32 15.14
CA HIS A 361 -3.46 4.08 14.13
C HIS A 361 -2.32 4.96 14.64
N HIS A 362 -1.92 4.87 15.90
CA HIS A 362 -0.80 5.65 16.41
C HIS A 362 0.13 4.80 17.27
N PHE A 363 1.41 5.10 17.18
CA PHE A 363 2.44 4.38 17.90
C PHE A 363 2.34 4.62 19.41
N ARG A 364 2.38 3.53 20.17
CA ARG A 364 2.56 3.52 21.63
C ARG A 364 3.46 2.37 22.03
N ALA A 365 4.29 2.58 23.05
CA ALA A 365 5.03 1.53 23.72
C ALA A 365 4.90 1.72 25.21
N GLN A 366 4.48 0.68 25.92
CA GLN A 366 4.26 0.75 27.37
C GLN A 366 4.81 -0.50 28.03
N GLN A 367 5.74 -0.31 28.98
CA GLN A 367 6.17 -1.39 29.88
C GLN A 367 5.03 -1.76 30.83
N VAL A 368 4.81 -3.06 30.95
CA VAL A 368 3.82 -3.66 31.84
C VAL A 368 4.53 -4.55 32.85
N GLY A 369 3.87 -4.94 33.94
CA GLY A 369 4.49 -5.70 35.03
C GLY A 369 5.36 -6.88 34.57
N ASN A 370 6.43 -7.18 35.31
CA ASN A 370 7.44 -8.20 35.03
C ASN A 370 8.24 -8.01 33.72
N GLY A 371 8.50 -6.76 33.32
CA GLY A 371 9.28 -6.49 32.12
C GLY A 371 8.55 -6.71 30.81
N ARG A 372 7.28 -7.09 30.82
CA ARG A 372 6.46 -7.24 29.62
C ARG A 372 6.27 -5.90 28.91
N LEU A 373 6.14 -5.95 27.60
CA LEU A 373 5.93 -4.77 26.75
C LEU A 373 4.62 -4.89 25.97
N TRP A 374 3.82 -3.85 26.01
CA TRP A 374 2.77 -3.64 25.02
C TRP A 374 3.22 -2.62 23.98
N ILE A 375 3.08 -2.99 22.69
CA ILE A 375 3.37 -2.12 21.56
C ILE A 375 2.09 -2.01 20.74
N GLN A 376 1.62 -0.79 20.51
CA GLN A 376 0.62 -0.46 19.52
C GLN A 376 1.34 0.07 18.28
N ALA A 377 1.14 -0.61 17.15
CA ALA A 377 1.76 -0.21 15.89
C ALA A 377 1.11 1.07 15.35
N PRO A 378 1.87 1.89 14.63
CA PRO A 378 1.31 2.97 13.83
C PRO A 378 0.58 2.39 12.61
N THR A 379 -0.20 3.21 11.97
CA THR A 379 -0.87 2.87 10.70
C THR A 379 0.02 3.10 9.48
N LEU A 380 -0.34 2.47 8.38
CA LEU A 380 0.15 2.81 7.03
C LEU A 380 -0.91 3.53 6.20
N ASP A 381 -2.12 3.73 6.71
CA ASP A 381 -3.26 4.28 6.01
C ASP A 381 -3.09 5.76 5.58
N ASN A 382 -4.08 6.28 4.90
CA ASN A 382 -4.13 7.65 4.36
C ASN A 382 -4.69 8.69 5.35
N GLY A 383 -4.58 8.43 6.65
CA GLY A 383 -5.07 9.30 7.71
C GLY A 383 -6.55 9.10 8.04
N SER A 384 -6.94 9.53 9.24
CA SER A 384 -8.33 9.47 9.71
C SER A 384 -8.78 10.85 10.17
N ASP A 385 -9.54 11.55 9.31
CA ASP A 385 -10.08 12.87 9.62
C ASP A 385 -11.04 12.82 10.81
N TRP A 386 -11.81 11.73 10.94
CA TRP A 386 -12.68 11.51 12.08
C TRP A 386 -11.89 11.43 13.40
N TYR A 387 -10.78 10.68 13.39
CA TYR A 387 -9.93 10.56 14.59
C TYR A 387 -9.27 11.89 14.93
N THR A 388 -8.72 12.58 13.93
CA THR A 388 -8.09 13.88 14.10
C THR A 388 -9.07 14.93 14.63
N ALA A 389 -10.29 15.00 14.06
CA ALA A 389 -11.32 15.90 14.54
C ALA A 389 -11.74 15.62 15.98
N ARG A 390 -11.73 14.36 16.41
CA ARG A 390 -12.16 13.95 17.76
C ARG A 390 -11.06 14.09 18.82
N SER A 391 -9.81 13.77 18.47
CA SER A 391 -8.68 13.72 19.43
C SER A 391 -7.76 14.94 19.32
N GLY A 392 -7.74 15.64 18.18
CA GLY A 392 -6.73 16.64 17.84
C GLY A 392 -5.37 16.03 17.47
N GLU A 393 -5.24 14.70 17.46
CA GLU A 393 -3.98 14.00 17.18
C GLU A 393 -3.90 13.62 15.69
N VAL A 394 -2.70 13.76 15.15
CA VAL A 394 -2.32 13.27 13.81
C VAL A 394 -1.30 12.15 14.01
N SER A 395 -1.60 10.96 13.52
CA SER A 395 -0.69 9.84 13.61
C SER A 395 0.41 9.93 12.56
N ALA A 396 1.66 9.72 12.97
CA ALA A 396 2.73 9.46 12.02
C ALA A 396 2.57 8.04 11.46
N SER A 397 2.52 7.91 10.14
CA SER A 397 2.46 6.60 9.48
C SER A 397 3.83 5.95 9.45
N GLY A 398 3.90 4.62 9.54
CA GLY A 398 5.17 3.90 9.42
C GLY A 398 5.05 2.39 9.59
N LEU A 399 6.11 1.69 9.22
CA LEU A 399 6.37 0.34 9.68
C LEU A 399 7.06 0.38 11.05
N LEU A 400 6.78 -0.58 11.89
CA LEU A 400 7.51 -0.75 13.14
C LEU A 400 8.47 -1.92 12.99
N ALA A 401 9.72 -1.76 13.44
CA ALA A 401 10.68 -2.84 13.50
C ALA A 401 11.35 -2.86 14.88
N PHE A 402 11.64 -4.05 15.40
CA PHE A 402 12.43 -4.24 16.60
C PHE A 402 13.12 -5.61 16.57
N SER A 403 14.19 -5.73 17.36
CA SER A 403 14.90 -6.99 17.53
C SER A 403 14.38 -7.72 18.76
N VAL A 404 14.40 -9.06 18.71
CA VAL A 404 14.02 -9.93 19.83
C VAL A 404 15.08 -11.02 20.01
N GLY A 405 15.40 -11.33 21.24
CA GLY A 405 16.31 -12.39 21.62
C GLY A 405 15.94 -12.99 22.98
N PRO A 406 16.75 -13.91 23.53
CA PRO A 406 16.49 -14.54 24.82
C PRO A 406 16.38 -13.56 26.00
N ASP A 407 17.06 -12.41 25.89
CA ASP A 407 17.07 -11.38 26.92
C ASP A 407 15.91 -10.36 26.77
N GLY A 408 15.00 -10.59 25.80
CA GLY A 408 13.87 -9.74 25.52
C GLY A 408 14.00 -8.98 24.20
N TRP A 409 13.51 -7.75 24.15
CA TRP A 409 13.41 -6.90 22.95
C TRP A 409 14.38 -5.71 23.02
N ASP A 410 14.83 -5.25 21.87
CA ASP A 410 15.63 -4.03 21.69
C ASP A 410 15.50 -3.45 20.27
N ASP A 411 16.26 -2.38 19.97
CA ASP A 411 16.34 -1.73 18.66
C ASP A 411 14.95 -1.34 18.07
N LEU A 412 14.01 -0.94 18.95
CA LEU A 412 12.69 -0.50 18.52
C LEU A 412 12.78 0.76 17.65
N ARG A 413 12.30 0.69 16.44
CA ARG A 413 12.38 1.76 15.45
C ARG A 413 11.08 1.90 14.68
N LEU A 414 10.64 3.16 14.51
CA LEU A 414 9.60 3.55 13.56
C LEU A 414 10.28 3.92 12.23
N LEU A 415 9.90 3.22 11.15
CA LEU A 415 10.49 3.35 9.82
C LEU A 415 9.59 4.21 8.91
#